data_b34a2095fd5da0979afd40cf1133dbc9
#
_entry.id   b34a2095fd5da0979afd40cf1133dbc9
#
_cell.length_a   1.000
_cell.length_b   1.000
_cell.length_c   1.000
_cell.angle_alpha   90.00
_cell.angle_beta   90.00
_cell.angle_gamma   90.00
#
_symmetry.space_group_name_H-M   'P 1'
#
loop_
_entity.id
_entity.type
_entity.pdbx_description
1 polymer ?
#
loop_
_entity_poly.entity_id
_entity_poly.type
_entity_poly.pdbx_seq_one_letter_code
_entity_poly.pdbx_strand_id
1 'polypeptide(L)'
;MDLLYQLQTLLPMAIKWAEENSEKIQNEGTLLTAEQIEIAKQVGVTNPEKVKILEVAKIPIPDNEKLSEAATQTGFLNEDMKGLTLGHSIYLCNGHNTTRQLSHELRHVYQYEAFGSIPQFLVEYLKQIVLVGYENSLLEQDARKHEIND
;
A
#
# COMPACT_ATOMS: atom_id res chain seq x y z
N MET A 1 0.39 -11.88 23.67
CA MET A 1 1.65 -12.07 22.96
C MET A 1 2.01 -10.76 22.24
N ASP A 2 3.28 -10.40 22.32
CA ASP A 2 3.82 -9.17 21.77
C ASP A 2 3.66 -9.13 20.24
N LEU A 3 3.14 -8.02 19.70
CA LEU A 3 2.97 -7.83 18.26
C LEU A 3 4.29 -7.91 17.51
N LEU A 4 5.37 -7.41 18.12
CA LEU A 4 6.70 -7.47 17.50
C LEU A 4 7.17 -8.92 17.31
N TYR A 5 6.88 -9.78 18.28
CA TYR A 5 7.16 -11.20 18.18
C TYR A 5 6.30 -11.86 17.09
N GLN A 6 4.99 -11.54 17.09
CA GLN A 6 4.07 -12.06 16.07
C GLN A 6 4.48 -11.64 14.67
N LEU A 7 5.04 -10.45 14.53
CA LEU A 7 5.48 -9.92 13.24
C LEU A 7 6.49 -10.87 12.58
N GLN A 8 7.45 -11.40 13.34
CA GLN A 8 8.45 -12.32 12.80
C GLN A 8 7.81 -13.57 12.19
N THR A 9 6.75 -14.07 12.82
CA THR A 9 6.04 -15.27 12.36
C THR A 9 5.13 -14.94 11.17
N LEU A 10 4.47 -13.78 11.20
CA LEU A 10 3.46 -13.42 10.20
C LEU A 10 4.04 -12.71 8.97
N LEU A 11 5.26 -12.18 9.09
CA LEU A 11 5.87 -11.42 8.01
C LEU A 11 5.95 -12.19 6.68
N PRO A 12 6.43 -13.45 6.65
CA PRO A 12 6.45 -14.20 5.38
C PRO A 12 5.07 -14.36 4.76
N MET A 13 4.04 -14.53 5.59
CA MET A 13 2.66 -14.66 5.14
C MET A 13 2.13 -13.34 4.59
N ALA A 14 2.48 -12.23 5.25
CA ALA A 14 2.10 -10.90 4.79
C ALA A 14 2.75 -10.57 3.44
N ILE A 15 4.02 -10.91 3.28
CA ILE A 15 4.75 -10.71 2.02
C ILE A 15 4.10 -11.51 0.90
N LYS A 16 3.80 -12.78 1.16
CA LYS A 16 3.16 -13.64 0.15
C LYS A 16 1.80 -13.07 -0.26
N TRP A 17 0.99 -12.69 0.72
CA TRP A 17 -0.31 -12.08 0.45
C TRP A 17 -0.18 -10.81 -0.40
N ALA A 18 0.77 -9.95 -0.05
CA ALA A 18 1.01 -8.71 -0.79
C ALA A 18 1.44 -8.98 -2.22
N GLU A 19 2.35 -9.93 -2.43
CA GLU A 19 2.83 -10.28 -3.77
C GLU A 19 1.73 -10.89 -4.63
N GLU A 20 0.90 -11.75 -4.05
CA GLU A 20 -0.23 -12.35 -4.76
C GLU A 20 -1.25 -11.29 -5.19
N ASN A 21 -1.55 -10.34 -4.31
CA ASN A 21 -2.49 -9.27 -4.62
C ASN A 21 -1.89 -8.28 -5.62
N SER A 22 -0.59 -8.01 -5.53
CA SER A 22 0.10 -7.18 -6.52
C SER A 22 -0.02 -7.82 -7.91
N GLU A 23 0.21 -9.13 -8.00
CA GLU A 23 0.09 -9.85 -9.27
C GLU A 23 -1.33 -9.77 -9.83
N LYS A 24 -2.35 -9.92 -8.97
CA LYS A 24 -3.75 -9.76 -9.38
C LYS A 24 -4.01 -8.39 -9.97
N ILE A 25 -3.51 -7.33 -9.32
CA ILE A 25 -3.67 -5.96 -9.82
C ILE A 25 -2.95 -5.80 -11.16
N GLN A 26 -1.75 -6.35 -11.30
CA GLN A 26 -1.00 -6.27 -12.56
C GLN A 26 -1.72 -6.99 -13.70
N ASN A 27 -2.42 -8.07 -13.40
CA ASN A 27 -3.16 -8.83 -14.41
C ASN A 27 -4.52 -8.21 -14.78
N GLU A 28 -5.21 -7.59 -13.82
CA GLU A 28 -6.59 -7.14 -14.00
C GLU A 28 -6.74 -5.61 -14.01
N GLY A 29 -5.74 -4.89 -13.54
CA GLY A 29 -5.81 -3.45 -13.41
C GLY A 29 -5.53 -2.70 -14.70
N THR A 30 -5.63 -1.39 -14.63
CA THR A 30 -5.40 -0.49 -15.77
C THR A 30 -4.16 0.38 -15.53
N LEU A 31 -3.48 0.72 -16.61
CA LEU A 31 -2.36 1.65 -16.58
C LEU A 31 -2.82 3.05 -16.20
N LEU A 32 -1.91 3.86 -15.71
CA LEU A 32 -2.19 5.27 -15.42
C LEU A 32 -2.52 6.03 -16.70
N THR A 33 -3.46 6.98 -16.58
CA THR A 33 -3.72 7.95 -17.66
C THR A 33 -2.56 8.95 -17.74
N ALA A 34 -2.51 9.75 -18.80
CA ALA A 34 -1.49 10.79 -18.95
C ALA A 34 -1.46 11.74 -17.75
N GLU A 35 -2.64 12.17 -17.26
CA GLU A 35 -2.74 13.05 -16.09
C GLU A 35 -2.22 12.36 -14.84
N GLN A 36 -2.55 11.09 -14.65
CA GLN A 36 -2.10 10.31 -13.49
C GLN A 36 -0.58 10.08 -13.52
N ILE A 37 0.00 9.92 -14.71
CA ILE A 37 1.46 9.82 -14.86
C ILE A 37 2.13 11.10 -14.36
N GLU A 38 1.55 12.26 -14.66
CA GLU A 38 2.09 13.53 -14.17
C GLU A 38 2.02 13.63 -12.64
N ILE A 39 0.91 13.16 -12.05
CA ILE A 39 0.79 13.08 -10.58
C ILE A 39 1.87 12.16 -10.01
N ALA A 40 2.08 11.01 -10.64
CA ALA A 40 3.09 10.04 -10.20
C ALA A 40 4.49 10.67 -10.21
N LYS A 41 4.85 11.36 -11.27
CA LYS A 41 6.13 12.04 -11.38
C LYS A 41 6.27 13.12 -10.32
N GLN A 42 5.20 13.85 -10.06
CA GLN A 42 5.20 14.93 -9.08
C GLN A 42 5.52 14.43 -7.67
N VAL A 43 5.06 13.23 -7.32
CA VAL A 43 5.34 12.63 -6.00
C VAL A 43 6.59 11.74 -5.99
N GLY A 44 7.34 11.69 -7.08
CA GLY A 44 8.66 11.07 -7.12
C GLY A 44 8.75 9.67 -7.74
N VAL A 45 7.66 9.16 -8.31
CA VAL A 45 7.67 7.82 -8.93
C VAL A 45 8.60 7.81 -10.14
N THR A 46 9.54 6.87 -10.14
CA THR A 46 10.54 6.74 -11.22
C THR A 46 9.98 6.01 -12.44
N ASN A 47 9.14 5.01 -12.22
CA ASN A 47 8.62 4.16 -13.28
C ASN A 47 7.08 4.16 -13.30
N PRO A 48 6.44 5.32 -13.59
CA PRO A 48 4.97 5.39 -13.57
C PRO A 48 4.30 4.48 -14.59
N GLU A 49 5.01 4.11 -15.66
CA GLU A 49 4.51 3.20 -16.70
C GLU A 49 4.28 1.78 -16.18
N LYS A 50 4.86 1.43 -15.04
CA LYS A 50 4.68 0.13 -14.41
C LYS A 50 3.46 0.07 -13.50
N VAL A 51 2.93 1.23 -13.11
CA VAL A 51 1.84 1.30 -12.14
C VAL A 51 0.52 0.87 -12.76
N LYS A 52 -0.20 0.02 -12.04
CA LYS A 52 -1.57 -0.34 -12.40
C LYS A 52 -2.51 -0.12 -11.22
N ILE A 53 -3.73 0.27 -11.55
CA ILE A 53 -4.79 0.49 -10.58
C ILE A 53 -5.91 -0.50 -10.82
N LEU A 54 -6.36 -1.15 -9.76
CA LEU A 54 -7.56 -1.98 -9.79
C LEU A 54 -8.58 -1.38 -8.83
N GLU A 55 -9.70 -0.91 -9.39
CA GLU A 55 -10.79 -0.38 -8.57
C GLU A 55 -11.64 -1.54 -8.07
N VAL A 56 -11.94 -1.53 -6.78
CA VAL A 56 -12.69 -2.59 -6.12
C VAL A 56 -13.76 -1.99 -5.22
N ALA A 57 -14.80 -2.77 -4.94
CA ALA A 57 -15.83 -2.34 -3.99
C ALA A 57 -15.25 -2.25 -2.57
N LYS A 58 -14.38 -3.21 -2.23
CA LYS A 58 -13.74 -3.27 -0.91
C LYS A 58 -12.35 -3.89 -1.08
N ILE A 59 -11.37 -3.34 -0.37
CA ILE A 59 -10.01 -3.86 -0.41
C ILE A 59 -9.97 -5.24 0.25
N PRO A 60 -9.37 -6.25 -0.43
CA PRO A 60 -9.31 -7.61 0.12
C PRO A 60 -8.58 -7.69 1.45
N ILE A 61 -9.00 -8.64 2.27
CA ILE A 61 -8.39 -8.96 3.56
C ILE A 61 -7.82 -10.37 3.46
N PRO A 62 -6.68 -10.67 4.11
CA PRO A 62 -6.14 -12.04 4.08
C PRO A 62 -7.13 -13.06 4.67
N ASP A 63 -7.18 -14.25 4.07
CA ASP A 63 -8.02 -15.35 4.56
C ASP A 63 -7.49 -15.95 5.85
N ASN A 64 -6.17 -15.92 6.05
CA ASN A 64 -5.57 -16.45 7.28
C ASN A 64 -6.01 -15.60 8.47
N GLU A 65 -6.63 -16.24 9.46
CA GLU A 65 -7.24 -15.57 10.59
C GLU A 65 -6.21 -14.77 11.42
N LYS A 66 -5.06 -15.37 11.71
CA LYS A 66 -4.02 -14.70 12.51
C LYS A 66 -3.45 -13.50 11.76
N LEU A 67 -3.21 -13.63 10.47
CA LEU A 67 -2.72 -12.54 9.65
C LEU A 67 -3.74 -11.41 9.57
N SER A 68 -5.02 -11.76 9.36
CA SER A 68 -6.11 -10.79 9.31
C SER A 68 -6.26 -10.03 10.62
N GLU A 69 -6.21 -10.72 11.76
CA GLU A 69 -6.29 -10.09 13.08
C GLU A 69 -5.13 -9.12 13.32
N ALA A 70 -3.91 -9.56 13.01
CA ALA A 70 -2.74 -8.71 13.18
C ALA A 70 -2.80 -7.48 12.28
N ALA A 71 -3.24 -7.64 11.04
CA ALA A 71 -3.40 -6.53 10.09
C ALA A 71 -4.42 -5.50 10.62
N THR A 72 -5.53 -5.98 11.19
CA THR A 72 -6.55 -5.11 11.76
C THR A 72 -6.05 -4.41 13.02
N GLN A 73 -5.42 -5.14 13.94
CA GLN A 73 -4.90 -4.59 15.18
C GLN A 73 -3.84 -3.52 14.95
N THR A 74 -2.98 -3.70 13.96
CA THR A 74 -1.91 -2.74 13.66
C THR A 74 -2.38 -1.53 12.85
N GLY A 75 -3.57 -1.61 12.27
CA GLY A 75 -4.07 -0.57 11.36
C GLY A 75 -3.57 -0.70 9.94
N PHE A 76 -2.78 -1.73 9.63
CA PHE A 76 -2.30 -1.97 8.28
C PHE A 76 -3.47 -2.15 7.30
N LEU A 77 -4.50 -2.90 7.71
CA LEU A 77 -5.74 -3.06 6.95
C LEU A 77 -6.92 -2.74 7.86
N ASN A 78 -7.90 -2.01 7.33
CA ASN A 78 -9.15 -1.74 8.03
C ASN A 78 -10.30 -1.59 7.04
N GLU A 79 -11.53 -1.65 7.55
CA GLU A 79 -12.73 -1.63 6.70
C GLU A 79 -12.96 -0.30 6.00
N ASP A 80 -12.42 0.79 6.56
CA ASP A 80 -12.62 2.14 6.02
C ASP A 80 -11.52 2.54 5.03
N MET A 81 -10.57 1.65 4.78
CA MET A 81 -9.45 1.91 3.89
C MET A 81 -9.94 2.15 2.46
N LYS A 82 -9.48 3.23 1.83
CA LYS A 82 -9.89 3.64 0.48
C LYS A 82 -8.87 3.30 -0.58
N GLY A 83 -7.64 3.03 -0.19
CA GLY A 83 -6.58 2.64 -1.09
C GLY A 83 -5.53 1.80 -0.40
N LEU A 84 -4.80 1.01 -1.17
CA LEU A 84 -3.70 0.18 -0.69
C LEU A 84 -2.70 0.00 -1.82
N THR A 85 -1.43 0.27 -1.54
CA THR A 85 -0.35 0.13 -2.50
C THR A 85 0.50 -1.09 -2.18
N LEU A 86 0.79 -1.89 -3.18
CA LEU A 86 1.62 -3.09 -3.10
C LEU A 86 2.61 -3.07 -4.27
N GLY A 87 3.78 -2.49 -4.06
CA GLY A 87 4.76 -2.31 -5.13
C GLY A 87 4.31 -1.27 -6.14
N HIS A 88 4.22 -1.65 -7.40
CA HIS A 88 3.67 -0.81 -8.47
C HIS A 88 2.18 -1.05 -8.69
N SER A 89 1.51 -1.66 -7.73
CA SER A 89 0.13 -2.08 -7.84
C SER A 89 -0.72 -1.38 -6.79
N ILE A 90 -1.85 -0.81 -7.21
CA ILE A 90 -2.70 -0.01 -6.32
C ILE A 90 -4.12 -0.55 -6.38
N TYR A 91 -4.71 -0.85 -5.21
CA TYR A 91 -6.16 -0.98 -5.06
C TYR A 91 -6.73 0.40 -4.72
N LEU A 92 -7.84 0.77 -5.36
CA LEU A 92 -8.64 1.93 -4.95
C LEU A 92 -10.08 1.48 -4.84
N CYS A 93 -10.76 1.91 -3.79
CA CYS A 93 -12.19 1.65 -3.67
C CYS A 93 -12.97 2.47 -4.69
N ASN A 94 -14.06 1.92 -5.19
CA ASN A 94 -14.94 2.60 -6.15
C ASN A 94 -15.34 4.00 -5.63
N GLY A 95 -15.23 5.01 -6.47
CA GLY A 95 -15.52 6.39 -6.11
C GLY A 95 -14.39 7.12 -5.39
N HIS A 96 -13.25 6.46 -5.16
CA HIS A 96 -12.12 7.04 -4.44
C HIS A 96 -10.86 7.18 -5.29
N ASN A 97 -10.99 7.11 -6.62
CA ASN A 97 -9.88 7.41 -7.52
C ASN A 97 -9.81 8.93 -7.73
N THR A 98 -9.51 9.63 -6.65
CA THR A 98 -9.37 11.09 -6.62
C THR A 98 -7.89 11.44 -6.66
N THR A 99 -7.58 12.67 -7.02
CA THR A 99 -6.18 13.15 -7.03
C THR A 99 -5.56 13.01 -5.66
N ARG A 100 -6.28 13.36 -4.62
CA ARG A 100 -5.77 13.28 -3.24
C ARG A 100 -5.43 11.84 -2.84
N GLN A 101 -6.37 10.91 -3.03
CA GLN A 101 -6.14 9.51 -2.68
C GLN A 101 -5.05 8.90 -3.54
N LEU A 102 -5.09 9.17 -4.84
CA LEU A 102 -4.11 8.60 -5.76
C LEU A 102 -2.70 9.11 -5.48
N SER A 103 -2.52 10.41 -5.21
CA SER A 103 -1.20 10.96 -4.91
C SER A 103 -0.62 10.35 -3.63
N HIS A 104 -1.46 10.09 -2.64
CA HIS A 104 -1.06 9.38 -1.42
C HIS A 104 -0.52 7.98 -1.77
N GLU A 105 -1.29 7.21 -2.55
CA GLU A 105 -0.88 5.86 -2.94
C GLU A 105 0.35 5.87 -3.84
N LEU A 106 0.44 6.81 -4.77
CA LEU A 106 1.60 6.94 -5.65
C LEU A 106 2.87 7.29 -4.86
N ARG A 107 2.75 8.05 -3.76
CA ARG A 107 3.91 8.28 -2.90
C ARG A 107 4.38 6.98 -2.27
N HIS A 108 3.47 6.08 -1.91
CA HIS A 108 3.84 4.73 -1.48
C HIS A 108 4.57 3.97 -2.59
N VAL A 109 4.16 4.11 -3.85
CA VAL A 109 4.88 3.49 -4.97
C VAL A 109 6.33 3.97 -4.99
N TYR A 110 6.54 5.29 -4.85
CA TYR A 110 7.89 5.85 -4.74
C TYR A 110 8.68 5.17 -3.61
N GLN A 111 8.05 5.00 -2.45
CA GLN A 111 8.70 4.36 -1.30
C GLN A 111 9.08 2.90 -1.62
N TYR A 112 8.19 2.15 -2.26
CA TYR A 112 8.50 0.80 -2.71
C TYR A 112 9.69 0.78 -3.67
N GLU A 113 9.73 1.72 -4.60
CA GLU A 113 10.87 1.84 -5.53
C GLU A 113 12.18 2.13 -4.78
N ALA A 114 12.12 3.00 -3.80
CA ALA A 114 13.29 3.37 -2.99
C ALA A 114 13.81 2.18 -2.18
N PHE A 115 12.91 1.35 -1.64
CA PHE A 115 13.31 0.14 -0.89
C PHE A 115 13.73 -1.00 -1.81
N GLY A 116 13.27 -1.03 -3.05
CA GLY A 116 13.69 -1.98 -4.06
C GLY A 116 12.73 -3.15 -4.32
N SER A 117 11.92 -3.54 -3.35
CA SER A 117 10.99 -4.67 -3.52
C SER A 117 9.88 -4.63 -2.47
N ILE A 118 8.83 -5.41 -2.70
CA ILE A 118 7.73 -5.56 -1.73
C ILE A 118 8.26 -6.09 -0.39
N PRO A 119 9.06 -7.18 -0.34
CA PRO A 119 9.57 -7.65 0.95
C PRO A 119 10.38 -6.60 1.70
N GLN A 120 11.27 -5.89 1.03
CA GLN A 120 12.13 -4.90 1.67
C GLN A 120 11.30 -3.74 2.26
N PHE A 121 10.31 -3.27 1.53
CA PHE A 121 9.41 -2.23 2.03
C PHE A 121 8.58 -2.73 3.22
N LEU A 122 7.95 -3.90 3.09
CA LEU A 122 7.04 -4.40 4.12
C LEU A 122 7.73 -4.66 5.44
N VAL A 123 8.97 -5.15 5.43
CA VAL A 123 9.73 -5.35 6.66
C VAL A 123 9.81 -4.05 7.44
N GLU A 124 10.19 -2.95 6.79
CA GLU A 124 10.33 -1.66 7.46
C GLU A 124 8.98 -1.04 7.81
N TYR A 125 8.03 -1.10 6.89
CA TYR A 125 6.70 -0.52 7.08
C TYR A 125 5.95 -1.17 8.25
N LEU A 126 5.89 -2.50 8.28
CA LEU A 126 5.19 -3.22 9.34
C LEU A 126 5.88 -3.05 10.69
N LYS A 127 7.21 -2.98 10.69
CA LYS A 127 7.97 -2.67 11.90
C LYS A 127 7.59 -1.29 12.46
N GLN A 128 7.51 -0.28 11.60
CA GLN A 128 7.09 1.06 12.02
C GLN A 128 5.69 1.04 12.62
N ILE A 129 4.74 0.37 11.95
CA ILE A 129 3.36 0.28 12.42
C ILE A 129 3.29 -0.37 13.80
N VAL A 130 4.03 -1.46 14.01
CA VAL A 130 4.02 -2.17 15.30
C VAL A 130 4.63 -1.31 16.40
N LEU A 131 5.70 -0.57 16.10
CA LEU A 131 6.43 0.21 17.11
C LEU A 131 5.75 1.52 17.46
N VAL A 132 5.20 2.23 16.49
CA VAL A 132 4.70 3.60 16.71
C VAL A 132 3.25 3.80 16.26
N GLY A 133 2.62 2.79 15.67
CA GLY A 133 1.25 2.86 15.14
C GLY A 133 1.21 3.39 13.71
N TYR A 134 0.11 3.09 13.03
CA TYR A 134 -0.11 3.48 11.64
C TYR A 134 0.01 5.00 11.45
N GLU A 135 -0.66 5.76 12.29
CA GLU A 135 -0.70 7.23 12.18
C GLU A 135 0.67 7.87 12.32
N ASN A 136 1.53 7.29 13.15
CA ASN A 136 2.85 7.84 13.46
C ASN A 136 3.97 7.23 12.63
N SER A 137 3.66 6.28 11.74
CA SER A 137 4.63 5.71 10.83
C SER A 137 5.21 6.80 9.94
N LEU A 138 6.53 6.86 9.82
CA LEU A 138 7.20 7.85 8.97
C LEU A 138 6.80 7.71 7.51
N LEU A 139 6.59 6.48 7.07
CA LEU A 139 6.18 6.22 5.68
C LEU A 139 4.75 6.73 5.43
N GLU A 140 3.83 6.58 6.40
CA GLU A 140 2.49 7.13 6.26
C GLU A 140 2.49 8.66 6.34
N GLN A 141 3.29 9.23 7.24
CA GLN A 141 3.41 10.68 7.33
C GLN A 141 3.94 11.28 6.04
N ASP A 142 4.95 10.64 5.44
CA ASP A 142 5.49 11.06 4.15
C ASP A 142 4.43 11.01 3.05
N ALA A 143 3.64 9.94 3.00
CA ALA A 143 2.58 9.81 2.00
C ALA A 143 1.52 10.90 2.18
N ARG A 144 1.13 11.21 3.42
CA ARG A 144 0.16 12.29 3.70
C ARG A 144 0.70 13.65 3.27
N LYS A 145 1.98 13.91 3.48
CA LYS A 145 2.59 15.19 3.07
C LYS A 145 2.59 15.39 1.56
N HIS A 146 2.54 14.32 0.80
CA HIS A 146 2.57 14.37 -0.66
C HIS A 146 1.18 14.30 -1.29
N GLU A 147 0.11 14.29 -0.49
CA GLU A 147 -1.24 14.35 -1.01
C GLU A 147 -1.45 15.67 -1.75
N ILE A 148 -2.01 15.57 -2.95
CA ILE A 148 -2.31 16.72 -3.80
C ILE A 148 -3.81 16.94 -3.72
N ASN A 149 -4.21 18.18 -3.40
CA ASN A 149 -5.63 18.51 -3.34
C ASN A 149 -6.18 18.68 -4.77
N ASP A 150 -7.43 18.32 -4.92
CA ASP A 150 -8.14 18.50 -6.19
C ASP A 150 -8.36 19.99 -6.52
#